data_d9eab8bdeec4b11a0eadfcd8f4301512
#
_entry.id   d9eab8bdeec4b11a0eadfcd8f4301512
#
_cell.length_a   1.000
_cell.length_b   1.000
_cell.length_c   1.000
_cell.angle_alpha   90.00
_cell.angle_beta   90.00
_cell.angle_gamma   90.00
#
_symmetry.space_group_name_H-M   'P 1'
#
loop_
_entity.id
_entity.type
_entity.pdbx_description
1 polymer ?
#
loop_
_entity_poly.entity_id
_entity_poly.type
_entity_poly.pdbx_seq_one_letter_code
_entity_poly.pdbx_strand_id
1 'polypeptide(L)'
;ENLISNPDYGGKYCSFTPGHANFVDEAEYQALVDAHIAFKDMSADCYLLSAGIAQHWPHGRGVYISEDKGFIIWVGEEDHLRIMCMEKGTILNKVFDRLKGALDVVNGIEGLEFAISEDYGVVTSCPTNLGTGMRASLHIQLPNLTADGTDAAAKAIAKPLGLSVRGLGGEHTPIGADGTVDISPSARFCIKEAEIITALYKGIEQLKLHEDMENDPVKKIAYYLERFPDNICLNTFDAE
;
A
#
# COMPACT_ATOMS: atom_id res chain seq x y z
N GLU A 1 -11.89 -7.36 -20.71
CA GLU A 1 -13.33 -7.52 -21.01
C GLU A 1 -14.10 -8.14 -19.84
N ASN A 2 -13.63 -9.25 -19.23
CA ASN A 2 -14.35 -9.92 -18.14
C ASN A 2 -14.69 -9.00 -16.95
N LEU A 3 -13.78 -8.10 -16.56
CA LEU A 3 -14.03 -7.11 -15.50
C LEU A 3 -14.91 -5.96 -15.98
N ILE A 4 -14.73 -5.50 -17.22
CA ILE A 4 -15.56 -4.42 -17.80
C ILE A 4 -17.03 -4.86 -17.90
N SER A 5 -17.26 -6.12 -18.22
CA SER A 5 -18.59 -6.70 -18.33
C SER A 5 -19.18 -7.14 -16.99
N ASN A 6 -18.38 -7.15 -15.92
CA ASN A 6 -18.84 -7.57 -14.60
C ASN A 6 -19.56 -6.41 -13.90
N PRO A 7 -20.80 -6.61 -13.42
CA PRO A 7 -21.59 -5.55 -12.80
C PRO A 7 -20.99 -4.99 -11.49
N ASP A 8 -20.11 -5.76 -10.83
CA ASP A 8 -19.49 -5.33 -9.58
C ASP A 8 -18.26 -4.42 -9.80
N TYR A 9 -17.70 -4.39 -11.02
CA TYR A 9 -16.49 -3.63 -11.33
C TYR A 9 -16.71 -2.63 -12.47
N GLY A 10 -17.28 -3.04 -13.61
CA GLY A 10 -17.48 -2.15 -14.77
C GLY A 10 -16.21 -1.46 -15.24
N GLY A 11 -16.32 -0.20 -15.62
CA GLY A 11 -15.17 0.66 -15.89
C GLY A 11 -14.58 0.56 -17.28
N LYS A 12 -13.30 0.92 -17.43
CA LYS A 12 -12.62 0.99 -18.73
C LYS A 12 -11.15 0.54 -18.66
N TYR A 13 -10.65 0.12 -19.83
CA TYR A 13 -9.23 -0.11 -20.06
C TYR A 13 -8.63 1.04 -20.86
N CYS A 14 -7.55 1.64 -20.39
CA CYS A 14 -6.75 2.66 -21.06
C CYS A 14 -5.41 2.04 -21.46
N SER A 15 -5.13 2.01 -22.76
CA SER A 15 -3.91 1.46 -23.32
C SER A 15 -2.89 2.56 -23.58
N PHE A 16 -1.62 2.31 -23.23
CA PHE A 16 -0.51 3.20 -23.59
C PHE A 16 0.12 2.82 -24.93
N THR A 17 -0.30 1.70 -25.52
CA THR A 17 0.20 1.22 -26.82
C THR A 17 -0.37 2.05 -27.95
N PRO A 18 0.47 2.76 -28.75
CA PRO A 18 0.00 3.50 -29.91
C PRO A 18 -0.73 2.60 -30.92
N GLY A 19 -1.85 3.07 -31.42
CA GLY A 19 -2.69 2.34 -32.38
C GLY A 19 -3.64 1.32 -31.78
N HIS A 20 -3.67 1.13 -30.47
CA HIS A 20 -4.68 0.33 -29.78
C HIS A 20 -6.03 1.05 -29.78
N ALA A 21 -7.15 0.30 -29.82
CA ALA A 21 -8.50 0.87 -29.85
C ALA A 21 -8.81 1.77 -28.64
N ASN A 22 -8.24 1.44 -27.48
CA ASN A 22 -8.39 2.19 -26.22
C ASN A 22 -7.12 2.99 -25.90
N PHE A 23 -6.38 3.43 -26.92
CA PHE A 23 -5.17 4.24 -26.72
C PHE A 23 -5.54 5.59 -26.08
N VAL A 24 -4.76 6.00 -25.09
CA VAL A 24 -4.83 7.31 -24.46
C VAL A 24 -3.65 8.16 -24.92
N ASP A 25 -3.89 9.44 -25.20
CA ASP A 25 -2.80 10.35 -25.58
C ASP A 25 -1.93 10.72 -24.37
N GLU A 26 -0.85 11.47 -24.65
CA GLU A 26 0.12 11.88 -23.63
C GLU A 26 -0.52 12.73 -22.52
N ALA A 27 -1.48 13.59 -22.87
CA ALA A 27 -2.14 14.47 -21.91
C ALA A 27 -3.06 13.67 -20.97
N GLU A 28 -3.82 12.70 -21.51
CA GLU A 28 -4.66 11.81 -20.73
C GLU A 28 -3.80 10.85 -19.88
N TYR A 29 -2.71 10.32 -20.43
CA TYR A 29 -1.75 9.50 -19.69
C TYR A 29 -1.17 10.26 -18.49
N GLN A 30 -0.67 11.49 -18.72
CA GLN A 30 -0.10 12.29 -17.63
C GLN A 30 -1.15 12.61 -16.55
N ALA A 31 -2.39 12.89 -16.94
CA ALA A 31 -3.48 13.11 -15.97
C ALA A 31 -3.77 11.85 -15.13
N LEU A 32 -3.66 10.65 -15.71
CA LEU A 32 -3.79 9.40 -14.96
C LEU A 32 -2.61 9.16 -14.01
N VAL A 33 -1.40 9.54 -14.41
CA VAL A 33 -0.20 9.47 -13.54
C VAL A 33 -0.31 10.45 -12.38
N ASP A 34 -0.69 11.69 -12.64
CA ASP A 34 -0.87 12.73 -11.62
C ASP A 34 -1.97 12.37 -10.61
N ALA A 35 -3.00 11.65 -11.07
CA ALA A 35 -4.06 11.11 -10.21
C ALA A 35 -3.66 9.82 -9.48
N HIS A 36 -2.43 9.34 -9.61
CA HIS A 36 -1.94 8.05 -9.08
C HIS A 36 -2.75 6.82 -9.54
N ILE A 37 -3.42 6.90 -10.68
CA ILE A 37 -4.18 5.82 -11.31
C ILE A 37 -3.28 4.99 -12.22
N ALA A 38 -2.37 5.63 -12.95
CA ALA A 38 -1.39 4.98 -13.80
C ALA A 38 0.02 5.05 -13.22
N PHE A 39 0.88 4.13 -13.64
CA PHE A 39 2.31 4.13 -13.32
C PHE A 39 3.08 5.06 -14.24
N LYS A 40 4.23 5.54 -13.75
CA LYS A 40 5.11 6.46 -14.49
C LYS A 40 5.81 5.76 -15.64
N ASP A 41 6.28 6.56 -16.60
CA ASP A 41 7.17 6.10 -17.66
C ASP A 41 8.42 5.42 -17.06
N MET A 42 8.66 4.19 -17.48
CA MET A 42 9.77 3.35 -17.02
C MET A 42 10.97 3.39 -17.95
N SER A 43 10.90 4.11 -19.07
CA SER A 43 11.93 4.11 -20.12
C SER A 43 13.29 4.63 -19.65
N ALA A 44 13.32 5.39 -18.56
CA ALA A 44 14.54 5.93 -17.96
C ALA A 44 15.03 5.14 -16.73
N ASP A 45 14.31 4.13 -16.26
CA ASP A 45 14.70 3.32 -15.11
C ASP A 45 15.76 2.29 -15.50
N CYS A 46 16.99 2.48 -15.01
CA CYS A 46 18.12 1.64 -15.36
C CYS A 46 18.01 0.20 -14.85
N TYR A 47 17.29 -0.03 -13.73
CA TYR A 47 17.09 -1.37 -13.18
C TYR A 47 16.06 -2.14 -14.00
N LEU A 48 14.92 -1.51 -14.31
CA LEU A 48 13.88 -2.11 -15.14
C LEU A 48 14.34 -2.34 -16.57
N LEU A 49 15.18 -1.44 -17.12
CA LEU A 49 15.81 -1.62 -18.43
C LEU A 49 16.79 -2.80 -18.43
N SER A 50 17.65 -2.90 -17.42
CA SER A 50 18.64 -3.99 -17.34
C SER A 50 17.97 -5.35 -17.09
N ALA A 51 16.84 -5.38 -16.41
CA ALA A 51 16.02 -6.57 -16.22
C ALA A 51 15.20 -6.96 -17.46
N GLY A 52 15.18 -6.12 -18.51
CA GLY A 52 14.37 -6.32 -19.70
C GLY A 52 12.90 -5.95 -19.56
N ILE A 53 12.49 -5.48 -18.38
CA ILE A 53 11.08 -5.16 -18.06
C ILE A 53 10.62 -3.92 -18.82
N ALA A 54 11.40 -2.84 -18.80
CA ALA A 54 11.04 -1.57 -19.44
C ALA A 54 11.34 -1.54 -20.94
N GLN A 55 11.83 -2.63 -21.52
CA GLN A 55 12.03 -2.72 -22.97
C GLN A 55 10.71 -2.54 -23.71
N HIS A 56 10.75 -1.88 -24.86
CA HIS A 56 9.60 -1.63 -25.72
C HIS A 56 8.49 -0.77 -25.09
N TRP A 57 8.83 0.04 -24.11
CA TRP A 57 7.91 1.06 -23.61
C TRP A 57 7.38 1.95 -24.75
N PRO A 58 6.08 2.30 -24.81
CA PRO A 58 4.97 1.91 -23.93
C PRO A 58 4.16 0.70 -24.42
N HIS A 59 4.66 -0.08 -25.37
CA HIS A 59 3.95 -1.19 -26.00
C HIS A 59 3.59 -2.29 -25.01
N GLY A 60 2.36 -2.79 -25.07
CA GLY A 60 1.85 -3.82 -24.17
C GLY A 60 1.47 -3.33 -22.78
N ARG A 61 1.47 -2.01 -22.55
CA ARG A 61 1.15 -1.39 -21.25
C ARG A 61 -0.21 -0.72 -21.27
N GLY A 62 -0.79 -0.66 -20.06
CA GLY A 62 -2.05 0.02 -19.86
C GLY A 62 -2.57 -0.11 -18.44
N VAL A 63 -3.74 0.45 -18.22
CA VAL A 63 -4.42 0.42 -16.93
C VAL A 63 -5.90 0.13 -17.12
N TYR A 64 -6.42 -0.81 -16.33
CA TYR A 64 -7.85 -0.98 -16.13
C TYR A 64 -8.28 -0.20 -14.90
N ILE A 65 -9.43 0.48 -14.97
CA ILE A 65 -9.98 1.32 -13.92
C ILE A 65 -11.47 0.95 -13.78
N SER A 66 -11.88 0.52 -12.57
CA SER A 66 -13.31 0.26 -12.29
C SER A 66 -14.12 1.56 -12.34
N GLU A 67 -15.41 1.45 -12.48
CA GLU A 67 -16.32 2.59 -12.59
C GLU A 67 -16.23 3.53 -11.37
N ASP A 68 -16.12 2.96 -10.17
CA ASP A 68 -15.96 3.69 -8.91
C ASP A 68 -14.52 4.14 -8.60
N LYS A 69 -13.56 3.80 -9.48
CA LYS A 69 -12.11 4.05 -9.31
C LYS A 69 -11.48 3.43 -8.06
N GLY A 70 -12.20 2.57 -7.36
CA GLY A 70 -11.71 1.88 -6.16
C GLY A 70 -10.94 0.59 -6.47
N PHE A 71 -10.93 0.16 -7.73
CA PHE A 71 -10.22 -1.02 -8.20
C PHE A 71 -9.46 -0.71 -9.48
N ILE A 72 -8.17 -0.97 -9.49
CA ILE A 72 -7.26 -0.63 -10.59
C ILE A 72 -6.36 -1.83 -10.88
N ILE A 73 -6.11 -2.13 -12.15
CA ILE A 73 -5.08 -3.09 -12.56
C ILE A 73 -4.08 -2.39 -13.47
N TRP A 74 -2.82 -2.38 -13.07
CA TRP A 74 -1.71 -2.02 -13.93
C TRP A 74 -1.27 -3.25 -14.73
N VAL A 75 -1.10 -3.07 -16.02
CA VAL A 75 -0.68 -4.11 -16.96
C VAL A 75 0.70 -3.78 -17.49
N GLY A 76 1.66 -4.67 -17.21
CA GLY A 76 3.04 -4.55 -17.72
C GLY A 76 3.85 -3.43 -17.07
N GLU A 77 3.67 -3.21 -15.76
CA GLU A 77 4.58 -2.40 -14.94
C GLU A 77 5.79 -3.26 -14.55
N GLU A 78 6.15 -3.37 -13.28
CA GLU A 78 7.24 -4.23 -12.80
C GLU A 78 6.90 -5.72 -12.96
N ASP A 79 5.69 -6.09 -12.60
CA ASP A 79 5.11 -7.42 -12.83
C ASP A 79 4.09 -7.38 -14.00
N HIS A 80 3.69 -8.53 -14.52
CA HIS A 80 2.68 -8.59 -15.57
C HIS A 80 1.37 -7.93 -15.18
N LEU A 81 0.95 -8.13 -13.92
CA LEU A 81 -0.25 -7.50 -13.35
C LEU A 81 0.06 -6.98 -11.95
N ARG A 82 -0.35 -5.76 -11.67
CA ARG A 82 -0.47 -5.22 -10.32
C ARG A 82 -1.92 -4.87 -10.07
N ILE A 83 -2.54 -5.61 -9.18
CA ILE A 83 -3.97 -5.54 -8.89
C ILE A 83 -4.13 -4.78 -7.58
N MET A 84 -4.89 -3.68 -7.59
CA MET A 84 -5.03 -2.78 -6.46
C MET A 84 -6.50 -2.54 -6.14
N CYS A 85 -6.82 -2.60 -4.85
CA CYS A 85 -8.12 -2.23 -4.32
C CYS A 85 -7.93 -1.14 -3.27
N MET A 86 -8.68 -0.04 -3.40
CA MET A 86 -8.58 1.13 -2.52
C MET A 86 -9.97 1.52 -2.03
N GLU A 87 -10.07 1.85 -0.74
CA GLU A 87 -11.30 2.35 -0.14
C GLU A 87 -10.99 3.32 0.99
N LYS A 88 -11.85 4.30 1.18
CA LYS A 88 -11.75 5.23 2.31
C LYS A 88 -12.21 4.55 3.60
N GLY A 89 -11.45 4.71 4.68
CA GLY A 89 -11.77 4.19 5.98
C GLY A 89 -10.85 3.08 6.45
N THR A 90 -11.22 2.43 7.56
CA THR A 90 -10.39 1.43 8.24
C THR A 90 -11.03 0.04 8.29
N ILE A 91 -12.02 -0.22 7.44
CA ILE A 91 -12.69 -1.53 7.34
C ILE A 91 -11.87 -2.42 6.41
N LEU A 92 -10.75 -2.91 6.90
CA LEU A 92 -9.74 -3.62 6.11
C LEU A 92 -10.25 -4.92 5.49
N ASN A 93 -11.12 -5.65 6.18
CA ASN A 93 -11.73 -6.88 5.65
C ASN A 93 -12.55 -6.61 4.38
N LYS A 94 -13.28 -5.49 4.31
CA LYS A 94 -14.07 -5.14 3.12
C LYS A 94 -13.18 -4.93 1.89
N VAL A 95 -12.05 -4.23 2.07
CA VAL A 95 -11.07 -4.02 1.01
C VAL A 95 -10.44 -5.34 0.58
N PHE A 96 -10.11 -6.19 1.55
CA PHE A 96 -9.53 -7.51 1.32
C PHE A 96 -10.48 -8.43 0.55
N ASP A 97 -11.75 -8.50 0.98
CA ASP A 97 -12.78 -9.33 0.34
C ASP A 97 -13.03 -8.88 -1.11
N ARG A 98 -13.04 -7.56 -1.35
CA ARG A 98 -13.16 -6.99 -2.69
C ARG A 98 -11.96 -7.34 -3.57
N LEU A 99 -10.74 -7.24 -3.04
CA LEU A 99 -9.52 -7.64 -3.74
C LEU A 99 -9.56 -9.13 -4.09
N LYS A 100 -9.95 -9.98 -3.12
CA LYS A 100 -10.09 -11.42 -3.33
C LYS A 100 -11.10 -11.73 -4.43
N GLY A 101 -12.28 -11.13 -4.40
CA GLY A 101 -13.29 -11.31 -5.45
C GLY A 101 -12.79 -10.93 -6.84
N ALA A 102 -12.01 -9.84 -6.95
CA ALA A 102 -11.40 -9.45 -8.20
C ALA A 102 -10.30 -10.42 -8.67
N LEU A 103 -9.48 -10.93 -7.73
CA LEU A 103 -8.50 -11.98 -8.03
C LEU A 103 -9.18 -13.26 -8.53
N ASP A 104 -10.30 -13.64 -7.94
CA ASP A 104 -11.09 -14.81 -8.39
C ASP A 104 -11.59 -14.63 -9.83
N VAL A 105 -12.03 -13.42 -10.23
CA VAL A 105 -12.40 -13.10 -11.62
C VAL A 105 -11.19 -13.19 -12.55
N VAL A 106 -10.05 -12.64 -12.15
CA VAL A 106 -8.82 -12.68 -12.98
C VAL A 106 -8.30 -14.11 -13.10
N ASN A 107 -8.28 -14.86 -12.02
CA ASN A 107 -7.81 -16.25 -12.01
C ASN A 107 -8.74 -17.22 -12.75
N GLY A 108 -10.01 -16.84 -12.92
CA GLY A 108 -10.99 -17.58 -13.73
C GLY A 108 -10.85 -17.38 -15.24
N ILE A 109 -9.92 -16.55 -15.72
CA ILE A 109 -9.70 -16.32 -17.14
C ILE A 109 -8.94 -17.50 -17.73
N GLU A 110 -9.53 -18.13 -18.75
CA GLU A 110 -8.93 -19.28 -19.44
C GLU A 110 -7.55 -18.92 -20.01
N GLY A 111 -6.56 -19.75 -19.71
CA GLY A 111 -5.16 -19.58 -20.16
C GLY A 111 -4.35 -18.55 -19.33
N LEU A 112 -4.91 -18.01 -18.25
CA LEU A 112 -4.18 -17.18 -17.29
C LEU A 112 -3.92 -17.98 -16.03
N GLU A 113 -2.65 -18.09 -15.63
CA GLU A 113 -2.23 -18.70 -14.36
C GLU A 113 -1.23 -17.78 -13.68
N PHE A 114 -1.42 -17.55 -12.39
CA PHE A 114 -0.40 -16.87 -11.58
C PHE A 114 0.82 -17.77 -11.38
N ALA A 115 2.02 -17.21 -11.49
CA ALA A 115 3.26 -17.91 -11.22
C ALA A 115 3.37 -18.17 -9.71
N ILE A 116 3.17 -19.42 -9.30
CA ILE A 116 3.20 -19.85 -7.90
C ILE A 116 4.25 -20.96 -7.74
N SER A 117 5.14 -20.79 -6.77
CA SER A 117 6.11 -21.81 -6.35
C SER A 117 5.63 -22.47 -5.05
N GLU A 118 5.84 -23.77 -4.91
CA GLU A 118 5.58 -24.48 -3.65
C GLU A 118 6.46 -23.95 -2.50
N ASP A 119 7.71 -23.57 -2.78
CA ASP A 119 8.68 -23.11 -1.80
C ASP A 119 8.58 -21.60 -1.51
N TYR A 120 8.24 -20.79 -2.54
CA TYR A 120 8.35 -19.34 -2.47
C TYR A 120 7.02 -18.59 -2.55
N GLY A 121 5.90 -19.29 -2.76
CA GLY A 121 4.57 -18.67 -2.94
C GLY A 121 4.46 -17.97 -4.28
N VAL A 122 3.81 -16.83 -4.33
CA VAL A 122 3.67 -16.02 -5.56
C VAL A 122 5.03 -15.51 -6.00
N VAL A 123 5.38 -15.80 -7.27
CA VAL A 123 6.65 -15.38 -7.87
C VAL A 123 6.46 -14.02 -8.52
N THR A 124 7.32 -13.07 -8.14
CA THR A 124 7.28 -11.67 -8.58
C THR A 124 8.63 -11.25 -9.14
N SER A 125 8.65 -10.22 -9.98
CA SER A 125 9.89 -9.66 -10.54
C SER A 125 10.80 -9.10 -9.45
N CYS A 126 10.22 -8.39 -8.46
CA CYS A 126 10.97 -7.91 -7.31
C CYS A 126 10.93 -8.93 -6.17
N PRO A 127 12.10 -9.41 -5.67
CA PRO A 127 12.14 -10.41 -4.60
C PRO A 127 11.49 -9.95 -3.30
N THR A 128 11.34 -8.64 -3.09
CA THR A 128 10.66 -8.10 -1.89
C THR A 128 9.16 -8.36 -1.88
N ASN A 129 8.57 -8.76 -3.00
CA ASN A 129 7.15 -9.07 -3.14
C ASN A 129 6.87 -10.59 -3.14
N LEU A 130 7.90 -11.45 -3.13
CA LEU A 130 7.76 -12.91 -3.06
C LEU A 130 6.94 -13.34 -1.83
N GLY A 131 6.24 -14.45 -1.96
CA GLY A 131 5.43 -15.05 -0.91
C GLY A 131 3.96 -14.81 -1.14
N THR A 132 3.33 -13.90 -0.42
CA THR A 132 1.92 -13.55 -0.66
C THR A 132 1.71 -12.71 -1.93
N GLY A 133 2.77 -12.07 -2.44
CA GLY A 133 2.64 -11.07 -3.51
C GLY A 133 1.78 -9.86 -3.11
N MET A 134 1.32 -9.80 -1.84
CA MET A 134 0.38 -8.80 -1.35
C MET A 134 1.07 -7.74 -0.49
N ARG A 135 0.75 -6.48 -0.76
CA ARG A 135 1.02 -5.36 0.13
C ARG A 135 -0.31 -4.76 0.58
N ALA A 136 -0.52 -4.67 1.88
CA ALA A 136 -1.59 -3.88 2.45
C ALA A 136 -0.99 -2.63 3.07
N SER A 137 -1.61 -1.47 2.85
CA SER A 137 -1.19 -0.22 3.46
C SER A 137 -2.38 0.66 3.81
N LEU A 138 -2.15 1.60 4.71
CA LEU A 138 -3.12 2.60 5.10
C LEU A 138 -2.45 3.97 5.15
N HIS A 139 -3.09 4.96 4.51
CA HIS A 139 -2.75 6.36 4.71
C HIS A 139 -3.45 6.87 5.96
N ILE A 140 -2.69 7.36 6.92
CA ILE A 140 -3.21 7.86 8.20
C ILE A 140 -2.56 9.20 8.54
N GLN A 141 -3.37 10.11 9.06
CA GLN A 141 -2.90 11.39 9.59
C GLN A 141 -2.42 11.20 11.03
N LEU A 142 -1.17 11.59 11.28
CA LEU A 142 -0.51 11.54 12.58
C LEU A 142 0.14 12.90 12.90
N PRO A 143 -0.64 14.00 12.95
CA PRO A 143 -0.09 15.35 13.07
C PRO A 143 0.75 15.56 14.34
N ASN A 144 0.46 14.86 15.43
CA ASN A 144 1.24 14.99 16.68
C ASN A 144 2.58 14.24 16.59
N LEU A 145 2.56 13.00 16.09
CA LEU A 145 3.77 12.18 15.91
C LEU A 145 4.67 12.66 14.77
N THR A 146 4.18 13.56 13.93
CA THR A 146 4.92 14.18 12.82
C THR A 146 5.07 15.70 12.97
N ALA A 147 4.84 16.24 14.17
CA ALA A 147 4.85 17.67 14.43
C ALA A 147 6.21 18.36 14.14
N ASP A 148 7.30 17.61 14.20
CA ASP A 148 8.64 18.05 13.83
C ASP A 148 8.90 18.07 12.30
N GLY A 149 7.91 17.72 11.49
CA GLY A 149 8.03 17.60 10.04
C GLY A 149 8.68 16.29 9.57
N THR A 150 8.91 15.33 10.48
CA THR A 150 9.50 14.03 10.16
C THR A 150 8.59 12.87 10.55
N ASP A 151 8.88 11.67 10.05
CA ASP A 151 8.19 10.44 10.42
C ASP A 151 8.93 9.63 11.52
N ALA A 152 9.93 10.23 12.15
CA ALA A 152 10.84 9.52 13.07
C ALA A 152 10.11 8.92 14.27
N ALA A 153 9.22 9.67 14.92
CA ALA A 153 8.44 9.18 16.06
C ALA A 153 7.46 8.07 15.65
N ALA A 154 6.77 8.23 14.53
CA ALA A 154 5.89 7.19 13.98
C ALA A 154 6.68 5.91 13.63
N LYS A 155 7.87 6.03 13.02
CA LYS A 155 8.78 4.90 12.74
C LYS A 155 9.24 4.18 13.99
N ALA A 156 9.57 4.92 15.06
CA ALA A 156 10.02 4.33 16.34
C ALA A 156 8.92 3.44 16.97
N ILE A 157 7.66 3.84 16.84
CA ILE A 157 6.50 3.06 17.32
C ILE A 157 6.19 1.89 16.38
N ALA A 158 6.21 2.12 15.07
CA ALA A 158 5.81 1.14 14.06
C ALA A 158 6.81 -0.03 13.92
N LYS A 159 8.11 0.25 13.99
CA LYS A 159 9.18 -0.74 13.76
C LYS A 159 9.11 -1.96 14.68
N PRO A 160 8.93 -1.84 16.01
CA PRO A 160 8.77 -3.01 16.90
C PRO A 160 7.52 -3.86 16.59
N LEU A 161 6.52 -3.26 15.93
CA LEU A 161 5.27 -3.91 15.51
C LEU A 161 5.40 -4.60 14.13
N GLY A 162 6.59 -4.57 13.52
CA GLY A 162 6.82 -5.13 12.18
C GLY A 162 6.22 -4.29 11.05
N LEU A 163 5.98 -2.99 11.29
CA LEU A 163 5.45 -2.07 10.30
C LEU A 163 6.52 -1.13 9.76
N SER A 164 6.39 -0.73 8.52
CA SER A 164 7.13 0.36 7.89
C SER A 164 6.24 1.60 7.77
N VAL A 165 6.85 2.77 7.95
CA VAL A 165 6.23 4.08 7.75
C VAL A 165 6.97 4.77 6.61
N ARG A 166 6.21 5.33 5.66
CA ARG A 166 6.74 5.98 4.46
C ARG A 166 5.97 7.27 4.19
N GLY A 167 6.55 8.13 3.36
CA GLY A 167 5.80 9.23 2.75
C GLY A 167 4.77 8.75 1.73
N LEU A 168 3.87 9.62 1.32
CA LEU A 168 2.73 9.29 0.44
C LEU A 168 3.12 8.73 -0.93
N GLY A 169 4.28 9.12 -1.46
CA GLY A 169 4.79 8.66 -2.75
C GLY A 169 5.73 7.44 -2.68
N GLY A 170 5.91 6.85 -1.50
CA GLY A 170 6.79 5.70 -1.27
C GLY A 170 8.00 5.99 -0.38
N GLU A 171 8.98 5.09 -0.39
CA GLU A 171 10.22 5.22 0.37
C GLU A 171 11.00 6.45 -0.12
N HIS A 172 11.51 7.27 0.75
CA HIS A 172 12.21 8.53 0.45
C HIS A 172 11.35 9.70 -0.03
N THR A 173 10.01 9.59 0.00
CA THR A 173 9.14 10.74 -0.25
C THR A 173 8.79 11.45 1.06
N PRO A 174 8.54 12.78 1.02
CA PRO A 174 8.13 13.51 2.21
C PRO A 174 6.75 13.02 2.72
N ILE A 175 6.53 13.21 4.01
CA ILE A 175 5.20 13.04 4.61
C ILE A 175 4.23 14.09 4.04
N GLY A 176 2.94 13.81 4.12
CA GLY A 176 1.92 14.81 3.75
C GLY A 176 2.03 16.07 4.61
N ALA A 177 1.69 17.22 4.04
CA ALA A 177 1.73 18.50 4.75
C ALA A 177 0.78 18.54 5.99
N ASP A 178 -0.19 17.64 6.01
CA ASP A 178 -1.14 17.42 7.10
C ASP A 178 -0.71 16.31 8.08
N GLY A 179 0.54 15.84 7.99
CA GLY A 179 1.06 14.74 8.78
C GLY A 179 0.62 13.35 8.29
N THR A 180 0.10 13.24 7.06
CA THR A 180 -0.29 11.95 6.50
C THR A 180 0.94 11.12 6.14
N VAL A 181 0.93 9.85 6.57
CA VAL A 181 1.95 8.84 6.28
C VAL A 181 1.31 7.57 5.74
N ASP A 182 2.09 6.80 4.96
CA ASP A 182 1.72 5.45 4.49
C ASP A 182 2.31 4.40 5.42
N ILE A 183 1.47 3.57 5.99
CA ILE A 183 1.83 2.50 6.93
C ILE A 183 1.54 1.14 6.31
N SER A 184 2.52 0.25 6.35
CA SER A 184 2.36 -1.12 5.83
C SER A 184 3.17 -2.13 6.63
N PRO A 185 2.71 -3.38 6.80
CA PRO A 185 3.53 -4.47 7.30
C PRO A 185 4.77 -4.69 6.42
N SER A 186 5.89 -4.98 7.04
CA SER A 186 7.17 -5.19 6.33
C SER A 186 7.26 -6.60 5.75
N ALA A 187 6.68 -7.59 6.41
CA ALA A 187 6.75 -8.99 5.99
C ALA A 187 5.77 -9.30 4.84
N ARG A 188 6.23 -10.06 3.86
CA ARG A 188 5.44 -10.64 2.76
C ARG A 188 5.74 -12.11 2.53
N PHE A 189 6.91 -12.57 2.95
CA PHE A 189 7.40 -13.94 2.81
C PHE A 189 7.25 -14.69 4.14
N CYS A 190 6.92 -15.99 4.07
CA CYS A 190 6.64 -16.83 5.24
C CYS A 190 5.50 -16.33 6.15
N ILE A 191 4.51 -15.67 5.59
CA ILE A 191 3.34 -15.11 6.28
C ILE A 191 2.10 -15.31 5.41
N LYS A 192 0.92 -15.32 6.01
CA LYS A 192 -0.37 -15.38 5.27
C LYS A 192 -0.97 -13.99 5.12
N GLU A 193 -1.78 -13.81 4.09
CA GLU A 193 -2.45 -12.55 3.78
C GLU A 193 -3.30 -12.03 4.97
N ALA A 194 -4.03 -12.93 5.64
CA ALA A 194 -4.80 -12.58 6.83
C ALA A 194 -3.94 -12.06 8.00
N GLU A 195 -2.71 -12.57 8.12
CA GLU A 195 -1.76 -12.11 9.14
C GLU A 195 -1.23 -10.71 8.80
N ILE A 196 -1.01 -10.41 7.52
CA ILE A 196 -0.64 -9.06 7.04
C ILE A 196 -1.73 -8.05 7.42
N ILE A 197 -3.00 -8.35 7.13
CA ILE A 197 -4.13 -7.49 7.47
C ILE A 197 -4.27 -7.30 8.98
N THR A 198 -4.12 -8.39 9.75
CA THR A 198 -4.19 -8.37 11.20
C THR A 198 -3.05 -7.53 11.82
N ALA A 199 -1.83 -7.67 11.31
CA ALA A 199 -0.68 -6.89 11.75
C ALA A 199 -0.87 -5.40 11.46
N LEU A 200 -1.36 -5.07 10.27
CA LEU A 200 -1.68 -3.69 9.89
C LEU A 200 -2.73 -3.08 10.84
N TYR A 201 -3.84 -3.79 11.08
CA TYR A 201 -4.92 -3.34 11.96
C TYR A 201 -4.41 -3.04 13.38
N LYS A 202 -3.73 -4.02 14.00
CA LYS A 202 -3.18 -3.87 15.36
C LYS A 202 -2.15 -2.74 15.44
N GLY A 203 -1.33 -2.60 14.42
CA GLY A 203 -0.32 -1.54 14.38
C GLY A 203 -0.94 -0.15 14.28
N ILE A 204 -2.00 0.00 13.49
CA ILE A 204 -2.73 1.27 13.37
C ILE A 204 -3.40 1.63 14.70
N GLU A 205 -3.99 0.67 15.42
CA GLU A 205 -4.57 0.93 16.75
C GLU A 205 -3.51 1.46 17.72
N GLN A 206 -2.29 0.89 17.71
CA GLN A 206 -1.19 1.38 18.55
C GLN A 206 -0.72 2.78 18.13
N LEU A 207 -0.58 3.04 16.84
CA LEU A 207 -0.17 4.36 16.35
C LEU A 207 -1.20 5.44 16.70
N LYS A 208 -2.49 5.17 16.55
CA LYS A 208 -3.57 6.08 16.97
C LYS A 208 -3.53 6.35 18.46
N LEU A 209 -3.32 5.32 19.27
CA LEU A 209 -3.20 5.48 20.71
C LEU A 209 -2.02 6.41 21.08
N HIS A 210 -0.87 6.23 20.44
CA HIS A 210 0.30 7.11 20.68
C HIS A 210 0.07 8.52 20.15
N GLU A 211 -0.59 8.68 19.01
CA GLU A 211 -0.99 9.97 18.45
C GLU A 211 -1.87 10.76 19.44
N ASP A 212 -2.89 10.07 20.01
CA ASP A 212 -3.80 10.66 20.98
C ASP A 212 -3.11 11.02 22.32
N MET A 213 -2.07 10.25 22.70
CA MET A 213 -1.32 10.47 23.93
C MET A 213 -0.28 11.59 23.83
N GLU A 214 0.21 11.92 22.63
CA GLU A 214 1.33 12.86 22.49
C GLU A 214 0.99 14.25 23.04
N ASN A 215 -0.27 14.68 22.94
CA ASN A 215 -0.77 15.94 23.47
C ASN A 215 -1.56 15.80 24.78
N ASP A 216 -1.61 14.60 25.38
CA ASP A 216 -2.32 14.35 26.64
C ASP A 216 -1.39 13.64 27.65
N PRO A 217 -0.66 14.40 28.47
CA PRO A 217 0.26 13.83 29.45
C PRO A 217 -0.41 12.87 30.45
N VAL A 218 -1.69 13.09 30.74
CA VAL A 218 -2.45 12.24 31.70
C VAL A 218 -2.71 10.87 31.08
N LYS A 219 -3.15 10.82 29.80
CA LYS A 219 -3.31 9.57 29.07
C LYS A 219 -1.99 8.84 28.91
N LYS A 220 -0.91 9.58 28.61
CA LYS A 220 0.44 9.03 28.49
C LYS A 220 0.91 8.36 29.80
N ILE A 221 0.71 9.02 30.93
CA ILE A 221 1.01 8.47 32.27
C ILE A 221 0.14 7.25 32.57
N ALA A 222 -1.17 7.32 32.34
CA ALA A 222 -2.08 6.21 32.59
C ALA A 222 -1.71 4.95 31.76
N TYR A 223 -1.37 5.12 30.49
CA TYR A 223 -0.90 4.05 29.62
C TYR A 223 0.35 3.36 30.15
N TYR A 224 1.35 4.13 30.60
CA TYR A 224 2.58 3.57 31.16
C TYR A 224 2.35 2.87 32.50
N LEU A 225 1.46 3.42 33.34
CA LEU A 225 1.08 2.80 34.63
C LEU A 225 0.42 1.43 34.43
N GLU A 226 -0.49 1.31 33.48
CA GLU A 226 -1.15 0.04 33.18
C GLU A 226 -0.20 -1.03 32.61
N ARG A 227 0.75 -0.61 31.77
CA ARG A 227 1.60 -1.55 31.03
C ARG A 227 2.90 -1.89 31.74
N PHE A 228 3.37 -1.01 32.62
CA PHE A 228 4.63 -1.15 33.38
C PHE A 228 4.45 -0.75 34.84
N PRO A 229 3.58 -1.46 35.59
CA PRO A 229 3.23 -1.06 36.96
C PRO A 229 4.44 -1.03 37.92
N ASP A 230 5.46 -1.85 37.66
CA ASP A 230 6.65 -2.00 38.52
C ASP A 230 7.78 -1.03 38.17
N ASN A 231 7.67 -0.26 37.08
CA ASN A 231 8.76 0.62 36.61
C ASN A 231 8.60 2.11 36.93
N ILE A 232 7.57 2.48 37.71
CA ILE A 232 7.32 3.89 38.05
C ILE A 232 7.88 4.22 39.41
N CYS A 233 9.05 4.81 39.41
CA CYS A 233 9.57 5.54 40.57
C CYS A 233 8.99 6.96 40.50
N LEU A 234 7.94 7.24 41.26
CA LEU A 234 7.47 8.60 41.52
C LEU A 234 8.47 9.27 42.45
N ASN A 235 9.43 10.01 41.88
CA ASN A 235 10.17 10.98 42.67
C ASN A 235 9.19 12.07 43.07
N THR A 236 8.76 12.07 44.30
CA THR A 236 8.08 13.21 44.91
C THR A 236 9.06 14.38 44.87
N PHE A 237 8.77 15.35 44.02
CA PHE A 237 9.39 16.67 44.16
C PHE A 237 8.80 17.31 45.42
N ASP A 238 9.56 17.35 46.49
CA ASP A 238 9.25 18.23 47.61
C ASP A 238 9.39 19.67 47.08
N ALA A 239 8.24 20.33 46.93
CA ALA A 239 8.21 21.76 46.66
C ALA A 239 8.57 22.49 47.98
N GLU A 240 9.77 23.06 48.06
CA GLU A 240 10.06 24.14 48.97
C GLU A 240 9.48 25.46 48.48
#